data_fa1371ecfc3c561943da478d6eff6614
#
_entry.id   fa1371ecfc3c561943da478d6eff6614
#
_cell.length_a   1.000
_cell.length_b   1.000
_cell.length_c   1.000
_cell.angle_alpha   90.00
_cell.angle_beta   90.00
_cell.angle_gamma   90.00
#
_symmetry.space_group_name_H-M   'P 1'
#
loop_
_entity.id
_entity.type
_entity.pdbx_description
1 polymer ?
#
loop_
_entity_poly.entity_id
_entity_poly.type
_entity_poly.pdbx_seq_one_letter_code
_entity_poly.pdbx_strand_id
1 'polypeptide(L)'
;NAFVQHVTYEFKTGLRNPSLLLINYLFPLGFYAMMGLIMTAINPLFTASMVPALVIFTIVASTVLGMPSPLVEAREAGVFRSYKINSVPATSILAIPGLTTAFHALISAAIIALTAPILFDGDAPVHVGAFVGVTLLTAFACASLGLLISVISESSRAVILWSQLIFLPSMLIGGMMM
;
A
#
# COMPACT_ATOMS: atom_id res chain seq x y z
N ASN A 1 -23.38 -0.08 -14.52
CA ASN A 1 -23.36 -0.19 -13.06
C ASN A 1 -22.47 0.93 -12.50
N ALA A 2 -23.06 1.93 -11.82
CA ALA A 2 -22.36 3.15 -11.38
C ALA A 2 -21.13 2.81 -10.49
N PHE A 3 -21.22 1.77 -9.68
CA PHE A 3 -20.10 1.30 -8.84
C PHE A 3 -18.89 0.87 -9.68
N VAL A 4 -19.10 0.06 -10.73
CA VAL A 4 -18.03 -0.41 -11.62
C VAL A 4 -17.38 0.76 -12.38
N GLN A 5 -18.18 1.72 -12.81
CA GLN A 5 -17.67 2.93 -13.49
C GLN A 5 -16.83 3.76 -12.53
N HIS A 6 -17.26 3.92 -11.27
CA HIS A 6 -16.51 4.66 -10.24
C HIS A 6 -15.18 3.96 -9.91
N VAL A 7 -15.19 2.64 -9.68
CA VAL A 7 -13.94 1.86 -9.46
C VAL A 7 -13.00 1.99 -10.65
N THR A 8 -13.51 1.87 -11.89
CA THR A 8 -12.67 1.99 -13.09
C THR A 8 -12.10 3.40 -13.24
N TYR A 9 -12.88 4.42 -12.91
CA TYR A 9 -12.42 5.81 -12.95
C TYR A 9 -11.33 6.05 -11.91
N GLU A 10 -11.54 5.62 -10.67
CA GLU A 10 -10.59 5.76 -9.56
C GLU A 10 -9.28 5.04 -9.87
N PHE A 11 -9.34 3.82 -10.40
CA PHE A 11 -8.17 3.07 -10.83
C PHE A 11 -7.39 3.80 -11.94
N LYS A 12 -8.07 4.31 -12.97
CA LYS A 12 -7.44 5.09 -14.03
C LYS A 12 -6.84 6.39 -13.52
N THR A 13 -7.50 7.06 -12.57
CA THR A 13 -7.01 8.29 -11.94
C THR A 13 -5.77 7.99 -11.12
N GLY A 14 -5.75 6.87 -10.38
CA GLY A 14 -4.57 6.38 -9.65
C GLY A 14 -3.35 6.19 -10.56
N LEU A 15 -3.54 5.61 -11.75
CA LEU A 15 -2.47 5.41 -12.74
C LEU A 15 -2.05 6.70 -13.45
N ARG A 16 -2.86 7.76 -13.43
CA ARG A 16 -2.56 9.05 -14.09
C ARG A 16 -2.07 10.12 -13.12
N ASN A 17 -2.23 9.89 -11.83
CA ASN A 17 -1.77 10.81 -10.80
C ASN A 17 -0.31 10.50 -10.43
N PRO A 18 0.65 11.41 -10.73
CA PRO A 18 2.07 11.17 -10.47
C PRO A 18 2.37 10.93 -8.98
N SER A 19 1.66 11.58 -8.07
CA SER A 19 1.86 11.38 -6.62
C SER A 19 1.44 9.99 -6.17
N LEU A 20 0.33 9.47 -6.70
CA LEU A 20 -0.13 8.11 -6.39
C LEU A 20 0.77 7.05 -7.03
N LEU A 21 1.27 7.28 -8.26
CA LEU A 21 2.26 6.41 -8.89
C LEU A 21 3.55 6.37 -8.10
N LEU A 22 4.00 7.50 -7.59
CA LEU A 22 5.21 7.59 -6.79
C LEU A 22 5.08 6.74 -5.51
N ILE A 23 3.98 6.89 -4.76
CA ILE A 23 3.80 6.20 -3.48
C ILE A 23 3.47 4.72 -3.67
N ASN A 24 2.65 4.35 -4.66
CA ASN A 24 2.20 2.97 -4.83
C ASN A 24 3.17 2.09 -5.62
N TYR A 25 4.05 2.70 -6.43
CA TYR A 25 4.97 1.94 -7.30
C TYR A 25 6.42 2.39 -7.16
N LEU A 26 6.72 3.67 -7.44
CA LEU A 26 8.11 4.12 -7.51
C LEU A 26 8.82 4.01 -6.17
N PHE A 27 8.17 4.42 -5.09
CA PHE A 27 8.75 4.36 -3.75
C PHE A 27 8.96 2.91 -3.28
N PRO A 28 7.95 2.00 -3.27
CA PRO A 28 8.19 0.64 -2.82
C PRO A 28 9.09 -0.18 -3.75
N LEU A 29 8.98 -0.03 -5.08
CA LEU A 29 9.85 -0.74 -6.01
C LEU A 29 11.28 -0.18 -6.02
N GLY A 30 11.44 1.13 -5.85
CA GLY A 30 12.74 1.75 -5.67
C GLY A 30 13.43 1.31 -4.38
N PHE A 31 12.67 1.26 -3.27
CA PHE A 31 13.16 0.72 -2.01
C PHE A 31 13.54 -0.76 -2.13
N TYR A 32 12.70 -1.57 -2.79
CA TYR A 32 12.99 -2.97 -3.10
C TYR A 32 14.30 -3.12 -3.89
N ALA A 33 14.49 -2.36 -4.96
CA ALA A 33 15.71 -2.42 -5.77
C ALA A 33 16.95 -2.01 -4.95
N MET A 34 16.83 -0.95 -4.16
CA MET A 34 17.90 -0.48 -3.27
C MET A 34 18.26 -1.54 -2.22
N MET A 35 17.26 -2.10 -1.53
CA MET A 35 17.50 -3.13 -0.51
C MET A 35 18.04 -4.41 -1.12
N GLY A 36 17.54 -4.82 -2.29
CA GLY A 36 18.05 -5.96 -3.02
C GLY A 36 19.55 -5.80 -3.37
N LEU A 37 19.94 -4.65 -3.90
CA LEU A 37 21.33 -4.38 -4.25
C LEU A 37 22.26 -4.27 -3.03
N ILE A 38 21.83 -3.60 -1.97
CA ILE A 38 22.68 -3.29 -0.82
C ILE A 38 22.72 -4.48 0.16
N MET A 39 21.55 -4.98 0.54
CA MET A 39 21.47 -5.96 1.63
C MET A 39 21.95 -7.35 1.21
N THR A 40 21.72 -7.77 -0.03
CA THR A 40 22.27 -9.04 -0.52
C THR A 40 23.80 -9.04 -0.56
N ALA A 41 24.41 -7.88 -0.80
CA ALA A 41 25.86 -7.73 -0.78
C ALA A 41 26.45 -7.73 0.64
N ILE A 42 25.70 -7.24 1.65
CA ILE A 42 26.16 -7.10 3.04
C ILE A 42 25.81 -8.35 3.86
N ASN A 43 24.61 -8.89 3.68
CA ASN A 43 24.10 -10.02 4.45
C ASN A 43 23.42 -11.04 3.52
N PRO A 44 24.13 -12.11 3.14
CA PRO A 44 23.55 -13.17 2.28
C PRO A 44 22.29 -13.85 2.86
N LEU A 45 22.11 -13.84 4.19
CA LEU A 45 20.92 -14.40 4.83
C LEU A 45 19.66 -13.59 4.56
N PHE A 46 19.81 -12.34 4.13
CA PHE A 46 18.68 -11.48 3.77
C PHE A 46 17.84 -12.05 2.62
N THR A 47 18.44 -12.81 1.70
CA THR A 47 17.72 -13.44 0.57
C THR A 47 16.56 -14.33 1.03
N ALA A 48 16.72 -15.02 2.16
CA ALA A 48 15.70 -15.89 2.72
C ALA A 48 14.45 -15.16 3.22
N SER A 49 14.59 -13.93 3.71
CA SER A 49 13.50 -13.09 4.23
C SER A 49 13.06 -11.98 3.29
N MET A 50 13.79 -11.76 2.21
CA MET A 50 13.62 -10.63 1.31
C MET A 50 12.21 -10.51 0.71
N VAL A 51 11.69 -11.61 0.17
CA VAL A 51 10.37 -11.60 -0.48
C VAL A 51 9.26 -11.24 0.51
N PRO A 52 9.06 -11.96 1.64
CA PRO A 52 8.00 -11.64 2.57
C PRO A 52 8.17 -10.24 3.20
N ALA A 53 9.39 -9.85 3.57
CA ALA A 53 9.66 -8.55 4.18
C ALA A 53 9.30 -7.39 3.24
N LEU A 54 9.75 -7.42 1.98
CA LEU A 54 9.51 -6.34 1.02
C LEU A 54 8.08 -6.33 0.47
N VAL A 55 7.41 -7.48 0.41
CA VAL A 55 5.98 -7.56 0.11
C VAL A 55 5.16 -6.88 1.21
N ILE A 56 5.43 -7.19 2.49
CA ILE A 56 4.74 -6.54 3.62
C ILE A 56 5.03 -5.03 3.63
N PHE A 57 6.29 -4.64 3.45
CA PHE A 57 6.67 -3.22 3.34
C PHE A 57 5.84 -2.48 2.28
N THR A 58 5.76 -3.05 1.09
CA THR A 58 5.04 -2.44 -0.03
C THR A 58 3.56 -2.23 0.30
N ILE A 59 2.93 -3.23 0.91
CA ILE A 59 1.54 -3.15 1.32
C ILE A 59 1.34 -2.07 2.38
N VAL A 60 2.16 -2.06 3.44
CA VAL A 60 2.06 -1.07 4.52
C VAL A 60 2.36 0.33 4.00
N ALA A 61 3.39 0.51 3.17
CA ALA A 61 3.73 1.80 2.59
C ALA A 61 2.59 2.37 1.74
N SER A 62 2.00 1.57 0.84
CA SER A 62 0.92 2.04 -0.02
C SER A 62 -0.36 2.33 0.76
N THR A 63 -0.74 1.46 1.72
CA THR A 63 -2.03 1.57 2.40
C THR A 63 -2.00 2.48 3.62
N VAL A 64 -0.92 2.46 4.41
CA VAL A 64 -0.82 3.24 5.66
C VAL A 64 -0.21 4.62 5.44
N LEU A 65 0.78 4.76 4.53
CA LEU A 65 1.35 6.08 4.20
C LEU A 65 0.63 6.74 3.03
N GLY A 66 0.34 5.96 1.96
CA GLY A 66 -0.11 6.52 0.69
C GLY A 66 -1.59 6.90 0.66
N MET A 67 -2.46 6.07 1.23
CA MET A 67 -3.91 6.22 1.09
C MET A 67 -4.53 7.30 2.00
N PRO A 68 -4.13 7.50 3.27
CA PRO A 68 -4.85 8.39 4.17
C PRO A 68 -4.79 9.86 3.78
N SER A 69 -3.64 10.37 3.31
CA SER A 69 -3.46 11.79 2.97
C SER A 69 -4.41 12.28 1.88
N PRO A 70 -4.52 11.63 0.70
CA PRO A 70 -5.46 12.04 -0.34
C PRO A 70 -6.93 12.06 0.12
N LEU A 71 -7.31 11.13 1.00
CA LEU A 71 -8.68 11.07 1.53
C LEU A 71 -8.98 12.26 2.46
N VAL A 72 -8.04 12.61 3.33
CA VAL A 72 -8.21 13.78 4.22
C VAL A 72 -8.18 15.07 3.42
N GLU A 73 -7.29 15.20 2.44
CA GLU A 73 -7.25 16.36 1.52
C GLU A 73 -8.57 16.53 0.76
N ALA A 74 -9.14 15.42 0.23
CA ALA A 74 -10.43 15.43 -0.43
C ALA A 74 -11.57 15.85 0.52
N ARG A 75 -11.50 15.45 1.79
CA ARG A 75 -12.44 15.88 2.83
C ARG A 75 -12.30 17.36 3.13
N GLU A 76 -11.07 17.86 3.33
CA GLU A 76 -10.77 19.29 3.58
C GLU A 76 -11.21 20.16 2.39
N ALA A 77 -11.03 19.68 1.16
CA ALA A 77 -11.50 20.34 -0.06
C ALA A 77 -13.03 20.29 -0.27
N GLY A 78 -13.79 19.65 0.63
CA GLY A 78 -15.24 19.56 0.54
C GLY A 78 -15.78 18.58 -0.50
N VAL A 79 -14.94 17.73 -1.10
CA VAL A 79 -15.33 16.75 -2.12
C VAL A 79 -16.40 15.79 -1.58
N PHE A 80 -16.28 15.37 -0.31
CA PHE A 80 -17.26 14.47 0.32
C PHE A 80 -18.64 15.12 0.47
N ARG A 81 -18.71 16.45 0.64
CA ARG A 81 -19.97 17.18 0.63
C ARG A 81 -20.64 17.14 -0.75
N SER A 82 -19.86 17.26 -1.81
CA SER A 82 -20.36 17.12 -3.19
C SER A 82 -20.90 15.71 -3.44
N TYR A 83 -20.20 14.68 -2.98
CA TYR A 83 -20.70 13.28 -3.07
C TYR A 83 -22.01 13.08 -2.34
N LYS A 84 -22.17 13.66 -1.14
CA LYS A 84 -23.41 13.58 -0.37
C LYS A 84 -24.58 14.25 -1.09
N ILE A 85 -24.35 15.40 -1.74
CA ILE A 85 -25.39 16.11 -2.53
C ILE A 85 -25.83 15.25 -3.73
N ASN A 86 -24.90 14.51 -4.34
CA ASN A 86 -25.16 13.61 -5.48
C ASN A 86 -25.60 12.21 -5.05
N SER A 87 -26.03 12.01 -3.81
CA SER A 87 -26.53 10.74 -3.27
C SER A 87 -25.56 9.56 -3.40
N VAL A 88 -24.23 9.81 -3.40
CA VAL A 88 -23.22 8.75 -3.37
C VAL A 88 -23.16 8.16 -1.96
N PRO A 89 -23.29 6.82 -1.80
CA PRO A 89 -23.25 6.19 -0.50
C PRO A 89 -21.90 6.42 0.21
N ALA A 90 -21.91 6.75 1.50
CA ALA A 90 -20.72 6.97 2.30
C ALA A 90 -19.75 5.77 2.29
N THR A 91 -20.31 4.55 2.25
CA THR A 91 -19.54 3.31 2.12
C THR A 91 -18.71 3.27 0.83
N SER A 92 -19.25 3.76 -0.29
CA SER A 92 -18.51 3.81 -1.56
C SER A 92 -17.37 4.82 -1.53
N ILE A 93 -17.52 5.93 -0.81
CA ILE A 93 -16.50 6.98 -0.69
C ILE A 93 -15.24 6.46 0.00
N LEU A 94 -15.39 5.54 0.96
CA LEU A 94 -14.27 4.93 1.68
C LEU A 94 -13.81 3.60 1.05
N ALA A 95 -14.77 2.73 0.67
CA ALA A 95 -14.45 1.40 0.17
C ALA A 95 -13.69 1.45 -1.17
N ILE A 96 -14.04 2.37 -2.07
CA ILE A 96 -13.42 2.42 -3.40
C ILE A 96 -11.94 2.81 -3.32
N PRO A 97 -11.52 3.91 -2.65
CA PRO A 97 -10.10 4.21 -2.48
C PRO A 97 -9.35 3.12 -1.72
N GLY A 98 -9.96 2.52 -0.70
CA GLY A 98 -9.36 1.40 0.04
C GLY A 98 -9.08 0.20 -0.85
N LEU A 99 -10.05 -0.23 -1.66
CA LEU A 99 -9.91 -1.34 -2.60
C LEU A 99 -8.92 -1.05 -3.72
N THR A 100 -8.97 0.14 -4.30
CA THR A 100 -8.05 0.52 -5.38
C THR A 100 -6.61 0.61 -4.88
N THR A 101 -6.36 1.19 -3.71
CA THR A 101 -5.02 1.24 -3.12
C THR A 101 -4.51 -0.15 -2.76
N ALA A 102 -5.34 -1.00 -2.13
CA ALA A 102 -4.98 -2.39 -1.86
C ALA A 102 -4.63 -3.14 -3.16
N PHE A 103 -5.37 -2.92 -4.22
CA PHE A 103 -5.10 -3.54 -5.52
C PHE A 103 -3.77 -3.07 -6.14
N HIS A 104 -3.47 -1.77 -6.08
CA HIS A 104 -2.16 -1.25 -6.52
C HIS A 104 -1.00 -1.81 -5.68
N ALA A 105 -1.18 -1.89 -4.35
CA ALA A 105 -0.20 -2.48 -3.46
C ALA A 105 0.05 -3.97 -3.77
N LEU A 106 -1.01 -4.73 -4.10
CA LEU A 106 -0.90 -6.13 -4.49
C LEU A 106 -0.18 -6.31 -5.84
N ILE A 107 -0.37 -5.40 -6.81
CA ILE A 107 0.39 -5.42 -8.07
C ILE A 107 1.89 -5.23 -7.77
N SER A 108 2.25 -4.21 -6.98
CA SER A 108 3.65 -3.97 -6.61
C SER A 108 4.24 -5.13 -5.80
N ALA A 109 3.48 -5.72 -4.88
CA ALA A 109 3.86 -6.92 -4.13
C ALA A 109 4.09 -8.12 -5.04
N ALA A 110 3.24 -8.33 -6.05
CA ALA A 110 3.40 -9.39 -7.05
C ALA A 110 4.66 -9.18 -7.91
N ILE A 111 4.94 -7.94 -8.31
CA ILE A 111 6.18 -7.62 -9.04
C ILE A 111 7.40 -8.02 -8.19
N ILE A 112 7.43 -7.65 -6.91
CA ILE A 112 8.53 -8.02 -5.99
C ILE A 112 8.64 -9.53 -5.85
N ALA A 113 7.54 -10.23 -5.57
CA ALA A 113 7.55 -11.67 -5.36
C ALA A 113 8.01 -12.47 -6.60
N LEU A 114 7.73 -11.95 -7.81
CA LEU A 114 8.12 -12.58 -9.06
C LEU A 114 9.56 -12.23 -9.48
N THR A 115 10.01 -11.02 -9.17
CA THR A 115 11.32 -10.54 -9.65
C THR A 115 12.45 -10.76 -8.66
N ALA A 116 12.18 -10.83 -7.35
CA ALA A 116 13.21 -11.00 -6.33
C ALA A 116 14.01 -12.32 -6.48
N PRO A 117 13.41 -13.47 -6.78
CA PRO A 117 14.16 -14.69 -7.04
C PRO A 117 15.04 -14.62 -8.29
N ILE A 118 14.66 -13.81 -9.27
CA ILE A 118 15.37 -13.70 -10.56
C ILE A 118 16.51 -12.68 -10.49
N LEU A 119 16.29 -11.56 -9.79
CA LEU A 119 17.22 -10.42 -9.80
C LEU A 119 18.21 -10.45 -8.63
N PHE A 120 17.83 -11.04 -7.51
CA PHE A 120 18.57 -10.95 -6.25
C PHE A 120 18.73 -12.31 -5.54
N ASP A 121 18.45 -13.43 -6.21
CA ASP A 121 18.49 -14.78 -5.63
C ASP A 121 17.65 -14.91 -4.35
N GLY A 122 16.57 -14.13 -4.25
CA GLY A 122 15.64 -14.20 -3.12
C GLY A 122 14.85 -15.50 -3.10
N ASP A 123 14.64 -16.08 -1.92
CA ASP A 123 13.90 -17.33 -1.81
C ASP A 123 12.44 -17.18 -2.23
N ALA A 124 12.03 -17.97 -3.22
CA ALA A 124 10.63 -18.02 -3.64
C ALA A 124 9.76 -18.68 -2.56
N PRO A 125 8.49 -18.23 -2.37
CA PRO A 125 7.60 -18.84 -1.40
C PRO A 125 7.35 -20.32 -1.68
N VAL A 126 7.68 -21.20 -0.74
CA VAL A 126 7.50 -22.66 -0.85
C VAL A 126 6.01 -23.02 -0.99
N HIS A 127 5.15 -22.36 -0.20
CA HIS A 127 3.70 -22.56 -0.22
C HIS A 127 2.98 -21.35 -0.84
N VAL A 128 2.95 -21.28 -2.16
CA VAL A 128 2.39 -20.14 -2.92
C VAL A 128 0.95 -19.81 -2.50
N GLY A 129 0.09 -20.82 -2.31
CA GLY A 129 -1.30 -20.59 -1.90
C GLY A 129 -1.42 -19.93 -0.52
N ALA A 130 -0.63 -20.39 0.45
CA ALA A 130 -0.59 -19.79 1.78
C ALA A 130 0.00 -18.36 1.73
N PHE A 131 1.06 -18.16 0.96
CA PHE A 131 1.68 -16.85 0.75
C PHE A 131 0.69 -15.85 0.16
N VAL A 132 -0.02 -16.21 -0.89
CA VAL A 132 -1.06 -15.36 -1.51
C VAL A 132 -2.18 -15.07 -0.51
N GLY A 133 -2.66 -16.08 0.22
CA GLY A 133 -3.71 -15.89 1.23
C GLY A 133 -3.31 -14.91 2.33
N VAL A 134 -2.10 -15.05 2.88
CA VAL A 134 -1.56 -14.13 3.91
C VAL A 134 -1.36 -12.73 3.33
N THR A 135 -0.83 -12.62 2.11
CA THR A 135 -0.62 -11.34 1.42
C THR A 135 -1.95 -10.59 1.22
N LEU A 136 -3.00 -11.28 0.76
CA LEU A 136 -4.33 -10.71 0.62
C LEU A 136 -4.91 -10.25 1.97
N LEU A 137 -4.81 -11.09 2.99
CA LEU A 137 -5.28 -10.76 4.35
C LEU A 137 -4.55 -9.52 4.90
N THR A 138 -3.23 -9.47 4.73
CA THR A 138 -2.40 -8.32 5.13
C THR A 138 -2.81 -7.06 4.38
N ALA A 139 -3.04 -7.14 3.06
CA ALA A 139 -3.47 -6.00 2.26
C ALA A 139 -4.82 -5.46 2.73
N PHE A 140 -5.79 -6.32 3.03
CA PHE A 140 -7.09 -5.93 3.58
C PHE A 140 -6.97 -5.32 4.97
N ALA A 141 -6.20 -5.92 5.87
CA ALA A 141 -5.97 -5.41 7.21
C ALA A 141 -5.30 -4.02 7.19
N CYS A 142 -4.23 -3.87 6.42
CA CYS A 142 -3.51 -2.60 6.31
C CYS A 142 -4.34 -1.52 5.60
N ALA A 143 -5.13 -1.87 4.58
CA ALA A 143 -6.06 -0.93 3.96
C ALA A 143 -7.13 -0.46 4.96
N SER A 144 -7.66 -1.35 5.80
CA SER A 144 -8.60 -0.99 6.86
C SER A 144 -7.98 -0.05 7.90
N LEU A 145 -6.71 -0.28 8.27
CA LEU A 145 -5.96 0.64 9.14
C LEU A 145 -5.74 2.01 8.49
N GLY A 146 -5.37 2.05 7.21
CA GLY A 146 -5.23 3.30 6.48
C GLY A 146 -6.55 4.08 6.37
N LEU A 147 -7.66 3.40 6.13
CA LEU A 147 -9.00 4.01 6.18
C LEU A 147 -9.33 4.53 7.58
N LEU A 148 -9.02 3.78 8.63
CA LEU A 148 -9.22 4.21 10.01
C LEU A 148 -8.42 5.49 10.30
N ILE A 149 -7.14 5.53 9.91
CA ILE A 149 -6.30 6.74 10.05
C ILE A 149 -6.95 7.93 9.35
N SER A 150 -7.46 7.76 8.11
CA SER A 150 -8.10 8.84 7.37
C SER A 150 -9.39 9.35 8.01
N VAL A 151 -10.13 8.48 8.71
CA VAL A 151 -11.38 8.84 9.39
C VAL A 151 -11.12 9.58 10.71
N ILE A 152 -10.15 9.08 11.53
CA ILE A 152 -9.87 9.68 12.85
C ILE A 152 -9.02 10.95 12.77
N SER A 153 -8.29 11.15 11.67
CA SER A 153 -7.42 12.32 11.51
C SER A 153 -8.24 13.56 11.19
N GLU A 154 -8.05 14.62 11.96
CA GLU A 154 -8.75 15.90 11.76
C GLU A 154 -8.10 16.75 10.66
N SER A 155 -6.84 16.51 10.35
CA SER A 155 -6.07 17.30 9.38
C SER A 155 -5.00 16.45 8.68
N SER A 156 -4.53 16.93 7.54
CA SER A 156 -3.42 16.31 6.78
C SER A 156 -2.15 16.16 7.61
N ARG A 157 -1.89 17.05 8.58
CA ARG A 157 -0.75 16.92 9.50
C ARG A 157 -0.93 15.76 10.49
N ALA A 158 -2.14 15.58 11.02
CA ALA A 158 -2.45 14.48 11.92
C ALA A 158 -2.31 13.13 11.23
N VAL A 159 -2.70 13.05 9.95
CA VAL A 159 -2.49 11.86 9.11
C VAL A 159 -1.03 11.44 9.08
N ILE A 160 -0.13 12.38 8.78
CA ILE A 160 1.31 12.09 8.69
C ILE A 160 1.83 11.50 10.00
N LEU A 161 1.44 12.08 11.15
CA LEU A 161 1.86 11.59 12.46
C LEU A 161 1.34 10.18 12.75
N TRP A 162 0.05 9.93 12.54
CA TRP A 162 -0.54 8.60 12.76
C TRP A 162 0.02 7.54 11.82
N SER A 163 0.20 7.89 10.54
CA SER A 163 0.79 6.98 9.55
C SER A 163 2.23 6.61 9.90
N GLN A 164 3.06 7.58 10.31
CA GLN A 164 4.44 7.34 10.72
C GLN A 164 4.51 6.52 12.01
N LEU A 165 3.64 6.79 12.98
CA LEU A 165 3.58 6.06 14.25
C LEU A 165 3.28 4.55 14.06
N ILE A 166 2.54 4.20 13.01
CA ILE A 166 2.24 2.80 12.68
C ILE A 166 3.31 2.23 11.75
N PHE A 167 3.73 2.99 10.75
CA PHE A 167 4.66 2.53 9.73
C PHE A 167 6.05 2.19 10.28
N LEU A 168 6.63 3.07 11.11
CA LEU A 168 7.99 2.87 11.64
C LEU A 168 8.11 1.61 12.52
N PRO A 169 7.22 1.35 13.50
CA PRO A 169 7.27 0.09 14.23
C PRO A 169 7.02 -1.14 13.34
N SER A 170 6.13 -1.02 12.34
CA SER A 170 5.86 -2.11 11.40
C SER A 170 7.10 -2.49 10.58
N MET A 171 7.92 -1.52 10.19
CA MET A 171 9.20 -1.79 9.53
C MET A 171 10.18 -2.55 10.41
N LEU A 172 10.28 -2.16 11.70
CA LEU A 172 11.19 -2.80 12.65
C LEU A 172 10.76 -4.25 12.94
N ILE A 173 9.46 -4.46 13.18
CA ILE A 173 8.90 -5.79 13.49
C ILE A 173 8.86 -6.69 12.26
N GLY A 174 8.70 -6.11 11.07
CA GLY A 174 8.64 -6.84 9.80
C GLY A 174 9.94 -7.51 9.35
N GLY A 175 11.00 -7.45 10.16
CA GLY A 175 12.28 -8.10 9.86
C GLY A 175 13.09 -7.44 8.73
N MET A 176 12.78 -6.19 8.40
CA MET A 176 13.47 -5.47 7.32
C MET A 176 14.87 -4.99 7.71
N MET A 177 15.18 -4.97 9.01
CA MET A 177 16.44 -4.49 9.53
C MET A 177 17.27 -5.60 10.21
N MET A 178 16.83 -6.86 10.12
CA MET A 178 17.55 -8.00 10.74
C MET A 178 18.30 -8.79 9.69
#